data_a46ed2347144198e60bb1f99600d5499
#
_entry.id   a46ed2347144198e60bb1f99600d5499
#
_cell.length_a   1.000
_cell.length_b   1.000
_cell.length_c   1.000
_cell.angle_alpha   90.00
_cell.angle_beta   90.00
_cell.angle_gamma   90.00
#
_symmetry.space_group_name_H-M   'P 1'
#
loop_
_entity.id
_entity.type
_entity.pdbx_description
1 polymer ?
#
loop_
_entity_poly.entity_id
_entity_poly.type
_entity_poly.pdbx_seq_one_letter_code
_entity_poly.pdbx_strand_id
1 'polypeptide(L)'
;MEHHLPIDGTLDLHTFRPEDAADLVADWVDACAEAGLRDLRVVHGKGTGALRRTVEAALRRHPLVLSFRTAGEDAGGWGATLVTLRERDGRAR
;
A
#
# COMPACT_ATOMS: atom_id res chain seq x y z
N MET A 1 5.37 -15.29 13.72
CA MET A 1 6.43 -14.78 13.13
C MET A 1 6.28 -13.37 12.80
N GLU A 2 7.27 -12.61 12.95
CA GLU A 2 7.18 -11.28 12.71
C GLU A 2 7.69 -10.92 11.39
N HIS A 3 7.11 -9.97 10.72
CA HIS A 3 7.62 -9.40 9.50
C HIS A 3 8.20 -8.05 9.80
N HIS A 4 9.38 -7.81 9.27
CA HIS A 4 9.94 -6.48 9.35
C HIS A 4 9.46 -5.74 8.13
N LEU A 5 8.40 -4.97 8.28
CA LEU A 5 7.86 -4.19 7.19
C LEU A 5 8.66 -2.90 7.03
N PRO A 6 9.00 -2.54 5.81
CA PRO A 6 9.70 -1.27 5.59
C PRO A 6 8.75 -0.11 5.88
N ILE A 7 9.21 0.84 6.67
CA ILE A 7 8.41 2.02 6.97
C ILE A 7 9.04 3.20 6.23
N ASP A 8 9.31 3.01 4.97
CA ASP A 8 9.89 4.06 4.16
C ASP A 8 8.96 4.47 3.03
N GLY A 9 7.72 3.98 3.06
CA GLY A 9 6.75 4.37 2.05
C GLY A 9 6.65 3.42 0.88
N THR A 10 7.47 2.38 0.81
CA THR A 10 7.43 1.42 -0.28
C THR A 10 7.32 0.01 0.27
N LEU A 11 6.35 -0.74 -0.22
CA LEU A 11 6.16 -2.13 0.17
C LEU A 11 6.19 -2.98 -1.08
N ASP A 12 7.08 -3.97 -1.13
CA ASP A 12 7.21 -4.84 -2.29
C ASP A 12 6.57 -6.17 -1.98
N LEU A 13 5.51 -6.49 -2.69
CA LEU A 13 4.74 -7.70 -2.47
C LEU A 13 4.84 -8.67 -3.63
N HIS A 14 5.74 -8.44 -4.57
CA HIS A 14 5.70 -9.22 -5.81
C HIS A 14 5.93 -10.72 -5.59
N THR A 15 6.49 -11.12 -4.47
CA THR A 15 6.69 -12.54 -4.17
C THR A 15 5.64 -13.10 -3.22
N PHE A 16 4.68 -12.28 -2.80
CA PHE A 16 3.65 -12.73 -1.86
C PHE A 16 2.46 -13.27 -2.62
N ARG A 17 1.74 -14.18 -1.98
CA ARG A 17 0.49 -14.68 -2.55
C ARG A 17 -0.63 -13.71 -2.22
N PRO A 18 -1.66 -13.63 -3.07
CA PRO A 18 -2.76 -12.71 -2.80
C PRO A 18 -3.40 -12.95 -1.43
N GLU A 19 -3.55 -14.20 -1.03
CA GLU A 19 -4.23 -14.48 0.23
C GLU A 19 -3.44 -14.00 1.44
N ASP A 20 -2.14 -13.74 1.27
CA ASP A 20 -1.32 -13.24 2.37
C ASP A 20 -1.16 -11.74 2.33
N ALA A 21 -1.56 -11.11 1.25
CA ALA A 21 -1.23 -9.71 1.03
C ALA A 21 -2.20 -8.73 1.69
N ALA A 22 -3.47 -9.11 1.79
CA ALA A 22 -4.48 -8.14 2.25
C ALA A 22 -4.20 -7.65 3.67
N ASP A 23 -3.96 -8.58 4.58
CA ASP A 23 -3.70 -8.20 5.97
C ASP A 23 -2.38 -7.46 6.09
N LEU A 24 -1.39 -7.89 5.32
CA LEU A 24 -0.09 -7.25 5.36
C LEU A 24 -0.19 -5.79 4.91
N VAL A 25 -0.94 -5.54 3.84
CA VAL A 25 -1.12 -4.17 3.35
C VAL A 25 -1.80 -3.32 4.41
N ALA A 26 -2.85 -3.85 5.04
CA ALA A 26 -3.58 -3.09 6.04
C ALA A 26 -2.68 -2.72 7.21
N ASP A 27 -1.91 -3.69 7.70
CA ASP A 27 -1.02 -3.43 8.82
C ASP A 27 0.07 -2.43 8.44
N TRP A 28 0.60 -2.56 7.24
CA TRP A 28 1.65 -1.66 6.78
C TRP A 28 1.14 -0.23 6.63
N VAL A 29 -0.08 -0.08 6.11
CA VAL A 29 -0.67 1.26 5.99
C VAL A 29 -0.78 1.91 7.36
N ASP A 30 -1.23 1.14 8.36
CA ASP A 30 -1.33 1.67 9.71
C ASP A 30 0.04 2.12 10.23
N ALA A 31 1.07 1.31 9.99
CA ALA A 31 2.40 1.65 10.47
C ALA A 31 2.94 2.89 9.77
N CYS A 32 2.70 3.01 8.47
CA CYS A 32 3.15 4.19 7.73
C CYS A 32 2.44 5.45 8.20
N ALA A 33 1.15 5.33 8.47
CA ALA A 33 0.39 6.47 8.96
C ALA A 33 0.92 6.93 10.32
N GLU A 34 1.25 5.97 11.18
CA GLU A 34 1.79 6.34 12.47
C GLU A 34 3.16 6.98 12.35
N ALA A 35 3.91 6.63 11.31
CA ALA A 35 5.20 7.24 11.08
C ALA A 35 5.10 8.61 10.40
N GLY A 36 3.89 9.04 10.08
CA GLY A 36 3.69 10.35 9.48
C GLY A 36 3.79 10.38 7.98
N LEU A 37 3.84 9.22 7.33
CA LEU A 37 3.93 9.18 5.88
C LEU A 37 2.56 9.34 5.25
N ARG A 38 2.51 9.97 4.10
CA ARG A 38 1.25 10.15 3.40
C ARG A 38 1.27 9.62 1.99
N ASP A 39 2.42 9.58 1.34
CA ASP A 39 2.52 9.09 -0.03
C ASP A 39 3.24 7.76 0.00
N LEU A 40 2.56 6.72 -0.43
CA LEU A 40 3.06 5.37 -0.33
C LEU A 40 3.08 4.71 -1.69
N ARG A 41 3.85 3.63 -1.80
CA ARG A 41 3.92 2.86 -3.02
C ARG A 41 3.91 1.38 -2.68
N VAL A 42 3.03 0.63 -3.33
CA VAL A 42 2.95 -0.82 -3.15
C VAL A 42 3.30 -1.47 -4.47
N VAL A 43 4.36 -2.25 -4.47
CA VAL A 43 4.81 -2.97 -5.67
C VAL A 43 4.21 -4.35 -5.63
N HIS A 44 3.30 -4.65 -6.56
CA HIS A 44 2.64 -5.95 -6.62
C HIS A 44 3.03 -6.75 -7.85
N GLY A 45 3.80 -6.15 -8.73
CA GLY A 45 4.19 -6.85 -9.94
C GLY A 45 3.11 -6.81 -10.99
N LYS A 46 3.44 -7.26 -12.18
CA LYS A 46 2.50 -7.18 -13.29
C LYS A 46 1.69 -8.44 -13.48
N GLY A 47 2.17 -9.56 -13.08
CA GLY A 47 1.55 -10.87 -13.13
C GLY A 47 0.16 -10.95 -13.74
N THR A 48 -0.71 -11.75 -13.12
CA THR A 48 -2.07 -11.94 -13.63
C THR A 48 -3.02 -10.86 -13.20
N GLY A 49 -2.58 -9.98 -12.31
CA GLY A 49 -3.46 -8.96 -11.76
C GLY A 49 -4.15 -9.38 -10.47
N ALA A 50 -3.98 -10.64 -10.06
CA ALA A 50 -4.64 -11.10 -8.84
C ALA A 50 -4.12 -10.37 -7.62
N LEU A 51 -2.81 -10.22 -7.52
CA LEU A 51 -2.23 -9.54 -6.38
C LEU A 51 -2.61 -8.06 -6.38
N ARG A 52 -2.61 -7.44 -7.56
CA ARG A 52 -3.01 -6.05 -7.66
C ARG A 52 -4.44 -5.86 -7.20
N ARG A 53 -5.35 -6.75 -7.62
CA ARG A 53 -6.75 -6.63 -7.22
C ARG A 53 -6.91 -6.79 -5.71
N THR A 54 -6.14 -7.70 -5.12
CA THR A 54 -6.18 -7.89 -3.67
C THR A 54 -5.70 -6.64 -2.95
N VAL A 55 -4.61 -6.05 -3.43
CA VAL A 55 -4.07 -4.84 -2.84
C VAL A 55 -5.08 -3.70 -2.95
N GLU A 56 -5.67 -3.53 -4.14
CA GLU A 56 -6.63 -2.44 -4.32
C GLU A 56 -7.85 -2.62 -3.44
N ALA A 57 -8.32 -3.85 -3.27
CA ALA A 57 -9.46 -4.10 -2.40
C ALA A 57 -9.13 -3.77 -0.96
N ALA A 58 -7.93 -4.13 -0.51
CA ALA A 58 -7.51 -3.83 0.86
C ALA A 58 -7.41 -2.32 1.06
N LEU A 59 -6.86 -1.61 0.08
CA LEU A 59 -6.72 -0.16 0.19
C LEU A 59 -8.10 0.51 0.20
N ARG A 60 -9.01 0.01 -0.63
CA ARG A 60 -10.34 0.60 -0.72
C ARG A 60 -11.09 0.49 0.60
N ARG A 61 -10.81 -0.56 1.37
CA ARG A 61 -11.49 -0.76 2.65
C ARG A 61 -10.80 -0.04 3.80
N HIS A 62 -9.58 0.45 3.61
CA HIS A 62 -8.82 1.02 4.71
C HIS A 62 -9.25 2.46 4.96
N PRO A 63 -9.66 2.79 6.18
CA PRO A 63 -10.20 4.13 6.44
C PRO A 63 -9.17 5.25 6.31
N LEU A 64 -7.89 4.95 6.41
CA LEU A 64 -6.87 5.99 6.31
C LEU A 64 -6.44 6.26 4.87
N VAL A 65 -6.89 5.45 3.91
CA VAL A 65 -6.51 5.65 2.52
C VAL A 65 -7.44 6.67 1.89
N LEU A 66 -6.88 7.78 1.44
CA LEU A 66 -7.65 8.80 0.76
C LEU A 66 -7.92 8.41 -0.68
N SER A 67 -6.89 7.96 -1.38
CA SER A 67 -7.02 7.56 -2.78
C SER A 67 -5.83 6.69 -3.16
N PHE A 68 -5.96 6.02 -4.29
CA PHE A 68 -4.84 5.26 -4.84
C PHE A 68 -5.02 5.18 -6.35
N ARG A 69 -3.93 4.94 -7.05
CA ARG A 69 -3.97 4.80 -8.49
C ARG A 69 -2.79 3.97 -8.96
N THR A 70 -2.91 3.42 -10.16
CA THR A 70 -1.80 2.68 -10.75
C THR A 70 -0.66 3.64 -11.04
N ALA A 71 0.55 3.24 -10.72
CA ALA A 71 1.72 4.07 -10.94
C ALA A 71 1.97 4.25 -12.43
N GLY A 72 2.51 5.40 -12.80
CA GLY A 72 2.93 5.63 -14.17
C GLY A 72 4.25 4.99 -14.45
N GLU A 73 4.71 5.10 -15.69
CA GLU A 73 5.94 4.42 -16.08
C GLU A 73 7.13 4.90 -15.28
N ASP A 74 7.14 6.16 -14.91
CA ASP A 74 8.24 6.73 -14.17
C ASP A 74 8.21 6.36 -12.71
N ALA A 75 7.15 5.69 -12.26
CA ALA A 75 7.02 5.34 -10.85
C ALA A 75 6.77 3.85 -10.64
N GLY A 76 7.18 3.02 -11.57
CA GLY A 76 7.06 1.59 -11.41
C GLY A 76 6.10 0.94 -12.39
N GLY A 77 5.46 1.71 -13.22
CA GLY A 77 4.56 1.16 -14.23
C GLY A 77 3.39 0.44 -13.60
N TRP A 78 2.83 -0.49 -14.33
CA TRP A 78 1.63 -1.20 -13.88
C TRP A 78 1.89 -2.12 -12.72
N GLY A 79 3.14 -2.36 -12.39
CA GLY A 79 3.47 -3.27 -11.31
C GLY A 79 3.36 -2.63 -9.94
N ALA A 80 2.90 -1.39 -9.84
CA ALA A 80 2.82 -0.71 -8.56
C ALA A 80 1.57 0.15 -8.47
N THR A 81 1.14 0.39 -7.24
CA THR A 81 0.01 1.27 -6.93
C THR A 81 0.53 2.38 -6.02
N LEU A 82 0.20 3.61 -6.36
CA LEU A 82 0.53 4.75 -5.54
C LEU A 82 -0.64 5.06 -4.63
N VAL A 83 -0.36 5.31 -3.37
CA VAL A 83 -1.39 5.49 -2.35
C VAL A 83 -1.19 6.82 -1.67
N THR A 84 -2.27 7.55 -1.46
CA THR A 84 -2.24 8.77 -0.66
C THR A 84 -3.10 8.54 0.57
N LEU A 85 -2.53 8.81 1.74
CA LEU A 85 -3.25 8.65 2.99
C LEU A 85 -3.87 9.96 3.40
N ARG A 86 -4.93 9.86 4.20
CA ARG A 86 -5.55 11.04 4.77
C ARG A 86 -4.59 11.67 5.76
N GLU A 87 -4.74 12.97 5.98
CA GLU A 87 -3.97 13.60 7.00
C GLU A 87 -4.40 13.03 8.33
N ARG A 88 -3.39 12.63 9.16
CA ARG A 88 -3.67 12.09 10.40
C ARG A 88 -4.18 13.12 11.29
N ASP A 89 -5.32 13.10 11.73
CA ASP A 89 -5.83 13.93 12.64
C ASP A 89 -5.91 15.17 12.36
N GLY A 90 -5.88 15.28 11.44
CA GLY A 90 -6.20 16.49 11.29
C GLY A 90 -6.06 17.20 12.45
N ARG A 91 -5.94 16.90 13.29
CA ARG A 91 -5.86 17.59 14.23
C ARG A 91 -4.90 18.09 14.41
N ALA A 92 -4.64 18.09 14.12
CA ALA A 92 -3.94 18.60 14.23
C ALA A 92 -3.63 19.38 14.53
N ARG A 93 -3.88 19.33 14.44
CA ARG A 93 -3.74 19.99 14.57
C ARG A 93 -3.71 20.43 14.76
#